data_31e3fe758f809b08b7203db9db648970
#
_entry.id   31e3fe758f809b08b7203db9db648970
#
_cell.length_a   1.000
_cell.length_b   1.000
_cell.length_c   1.000
_cell.angle_alpha   90.00
_cell.angle_beta   90.00
_cell.angle_gamma   90.00
#
_symmetry.space_group_name_H-M   'P 1'
#
loop_
_entity.id
_entity.type
_entity.pdbx_description
1 polymer ?
#
loop_
_entity_poly.entity_id
_entity_poly.type
_entity_poly.pdbx_seq_one_letter_code
_entity_poly.pdbx_strand_id
1 'polypeptide(L)'
;MREAAFVKQNMKRWKEYEELLKGNIHEPEKKAEIFIQLTDDLAFAQTQYPTSETVLYLNHLSSQIHQQIYKNKKEESSRFITFWTRELPVLFARMRKPLLYSFIITLIAFAIGIISTLGDHTFVRLILGDGYVNMTLENIKKGDPMGVYSSFDPVTMFFAITFNNIRVAFMAFAAGVVFSFGTVYILFQNGVMLGAFLTLFYQHNLLLNSVLVVMLHGTLEISAIVIAGGAGDRKSVV
;
A
#
# COMPACT_ATOMS: atom_id res chain seq x y z
N MET A 1 -39.21 -35.29 -10.37
CA MET A 1 -38.67 -36.46 -11.13
C MET A 1 -38.27 -37.52 -10.08
N ARG A 2 -38.38 -38.84 -10.37
CA ARG A 2 -37.83 -39.85 -9.43
C ARG A 2 -36.31 -39.86 -9.54
N GLU A 3 -35.59 -40.01 -8.41
CA GLU A 3 -34.12 -39.98 -8.35
C GLU A 3 -33.46 -40.92 -9.39
N ALA A 4 -33.93 -42.17 -9.49
CA ALA A 4 -33.37 -43.13 -10.46
C ALA A 4 -33.47 -42.65 -11.93
N ALA A 5 -34.48 -41.86 -12.26
CA ALA A 5 -34.64 -41.29 -13.61
C ALA A 5 -33.65 -40.14 -13.83
N PHE A 6 -33.43 -39.28 -12.80
CA PHE A 6 -32.45 -38.19 -12.82
C PHE A 6 -31.02 -38.70 -12.96
N VAL A 7 -30.66 -39.71 -12.15
CA VAL A 7 -29.36 -40.36 -12.23
C VAL A 7 -29.13 -41.00 -13.60
N LYS A 8 -30.10 -41.78 -14.10
CA LYS A 8 -30.00 -42.44 -15.41
C LYS A 8 -29.81 -41.45 -16.57
N GLN A 9 -30.46 -40.32 -16.49
CA GLN A 9 -30.36 -39.27 -17.51
C GLN A 9 -29.00 -38.58 -17.53
N ASN A 10 -28.40 -38.35 -16.37
CA ASN A 10 -27.18 -37.50 -16.21
C ASN A 10 -25.89 -38.30 -15.97
N MET A 11 -25.97 -39.57 -15.60
CA MET A 11 -24.82 -40.40 -15.21
C MET A 11 -23.72 -40.44 -16.27
N LYS A 12 -24.08 -40.48 -17.57
CA LYS A 12 -23.10 -40.52 -18.65
C LYS A 12 -22.24 -39.24 -18.65
N ARG A 13 -22.88 -38.08 -18.50
CA ARG A 13 -22.23 -36.77 -18.44
C ARG A 13 -21.38 -36.64 -17.19
N TRP A 14 -21.88 -37.06 -16.03
CA TRP A 14 -21.11 -36.99 -14.77
C TRP A 14 -19.86 -37.86 -14.82
N LYS A 15 -19.91 -39.05 -15.39
CA LYS A 15 -18.71 -39.89 -15.57
C LYS A 15 -17.70 -39.26 -16.53
N GLU A 16 -18.16 -38.61 -17.58
CA GLU A 16 -17.29 -37.87 -18.49
C GLU A 16 -16.59 -36.72 -17.75
N TYR A 17 -17.30 -35.98 -16.91
CA TYR A 17 -16.72 -34.92 -16.07
C TYR A 17 -15.76 -35.49 -15.03
N GLU A 18 -16.09 -36.61 -14.40
CA GLU A 18 -15.21 -37.28 -13.46
C GLU A 18 -13.88 -37.68 -14.11
N GLU A 19 -13.90 -38.21 -15.33
CA GLU A 19 -12.67 -38.54 -16.05
C GLU A 19 -11.88 -37.28 -16.43
N LEU A 20 -12.54 -36.21 -16.88
CA LEU A 20 -11.89 -34.95 -17.16
C LEU A 20 -11.27 -34.31 -15.91
N LEU A 21 -11.90 -34.44 -14.75
CA LEU A 21 -11.44 -33.92 -13.47
C LEU A 21 -10.24 -34.69 -12.87
N LYS A 22 -10.02 -35.96 -13.28
CA LYS A 22 -8.79 -36.69 -12.91
C LYS A 22 -7.55 -36.08 -13.54
N GLY A 23 -7.71 -35.41 -14.69
CA GLY A 23 -6.68 -34.62 -15.34
C GLY A 23 -6.74 -33.15 -14.93
N ASN A 24 -5.83 -32.34 -15.51
CA ASN A 24 -5.92 -30.89 -15.38
C ASN A 24 -6.58 -30.33 -16.66
N ILE A 25 -7.76 -29.77 -16.52
CA ILE A 25 -8.47 -29.14 -17.65
C ILE A 25 -7.76 -27.81 -17.94
N HIS A 26 -7.23 -27.62 -19.13
CA HIS A 26 -6.48 -26.42 -19.50
C HIS A 26 -7.37 -25.29 -20.03
N GLU A 27 -8.56 -25.62 -20.57
CA GLU A 27 -9.50 -24.68 -21.18
C GLU A 27 -10.37 -24.03 -20.10
N PRO A 28 -10.26 -22.69 -19.88
CA PRO A 28 -11.06 -22.00 -18.87
C PRO A 28 -12.55 -22.06 -19.10
N GLU A 29 -12.98 -22.00 -20.37
CA GLU A 29 -14.37 -22.07 -20.79
C GLU A 29 -15.00 -23.43 -20.44
N LYS A 30 -14.26 -24.51 -20.68
CA LYS A 30 -14.73 -25.87 -20.33
C LYS A 30 -14.79 -26.09 -18.83
N LYS A 31 -13.86 -25.49 -18.04
CA LYS A 31 -13.96 -25.49 -16.58
C LYS A 31 -15.22 -24.79 -16.09
N ALA A 32 -15.51 -23.61 -16.66
CA ALA A 32 -16.69 -22.85 -16.29
C ALA A 32 -17.99 -23.59 -16.65
N GLU A 33 -18.04 -24.21 -17.82
CA GLU A 33 -19.19 -25.01 -18.24
C GLU A 33 -19.45 -26.19 -17.28
N ILE A 34 -18.42 -26.98 -16.97
CA ILE A 34 -18.52 -28.10 -16.04
C ILE A 34 -18.97 -27.64 -14.67
N PHE A 35 -18.40 -26.51 -14.18
CA PHE A 35 -18.73 -25.95 -12.88
C PHE A 35 -20.22 -25.55 -12.80
N ILE A 36 -20.73 -24.83 -13.81
CA ILE A 36 -22.12 -24.41 -13.87
C ILE A 36 -23.05 -25.65 -13.87
N GLN A 37 -22.80 -26.61 -14.75
CA GLN A 37 -23.65 -27.77 -14.89
C GLN A 37 -23.66 -28.66 -13.65
N LEU A 38 -22.48 -28.90 -13.02
CA LEU A 38 -22.40 -29.67 -11.78
C LEU A 38 -23.06 -28.94 -10.60
N THR A 39 -22.98 -27.61 -10.56
CA THR A 39 -23.62 -26.81 -9.51
C THR A 39 -25.14 -26.84 -9.65
N ASP A 40 -25.66 -26.73 -10.88
CA ASP A 40 -27.09 -26.83 -11.16
C ASP A 40 -27.63 -28.20 -10.79
N ASP A 41 -26.96 -29.27 -11.22
CA ASP A 41 -27.36 -30.66 -10.92
C ASP A 41 -27.29 -30.91 -9.38
N LEU A 42 -26.28 -30.38 -8.70
CA LEU A 42 -26.16 -30.48 -7.26
C LEU A 42 -27.29 -29.75 -6.54
N ALA A 43 -27.59 -28.50 -6.96
CA ALA A 43 -28.70 -27.73 -6.39
C ALA A 43 -30.07 -28.42 -6.57
N PHE A 44 -30.28 -29.00 -7.74
CA PHE A 44 -31.47 -29.80 -8.00
C PHE A 44 -31.55 -31.04 -7.09
N ALA A 45 -30.44 -31.80 -6.99
CA ALA A 45 -30.36 -32.98 -6.15
C ALA A 45 -30.55 -32.63 -4.66
N GLN A 46 -29.97 -31.59 -4.16
CA GLN A 46 -30.11 -31.12 -2.77
C GLN A 46 -31.57 -30.75 -2.45
N THR A 47 -32.28 -30.16 -3.43
CA THR A 47 -33.68 -29.77 -3.24
C THR A 47 -34.63 -30.96 -3.29
N GLN A 48 -34.40 -31.91 -4.18
CA GLN A 48 -35.33 -33.01 -4.44
C GLN A 48 -34.97 -34.28 -3.65
N TYR A 49 -33.70 -34.51 -3.32
CA TYR A 49 -33.17 -35.73 -2.70
C TYR A 49 -32.11 -35.44 -1.63
N PRO A 50 -32.39 -34.65 -0.60
CA PRO A 50 -31.38 -34.05 0.28
C PRO A 50 -30.48 -35.06 1.02
N THR A 51 -30.96 -36.29 1.22
CA THR A 51 -30.20 -37.34 1.97
C THR A 51 -29.65 -38.43 1.05
N SER A 52 -29.64 -38.23 -0.29
CA SER A 52 -29.21 -39.26 -1.22
C SER A 52 -27.72 -39.32 -1.46
N GLU A 53 -27.22 -40.49 -1.83
CA GLU A 53 -25.82 -40.66 -2.27
C GLU A 53 -25.49 -39.85 -3.52
N THR A 54 -26.49 -39.54 -4.33
CA THR A 54 -26.33 -38.65 -5.51
C THR A 54 -25.86 -37.27 -5.11
N VAL A 55 -26.35 -36.71 -4.00
CA VAL A 55 -25.91 -35.42 -3.47
C VAL A 55 -24.45 -35.49 -3.05
N LEU A 56 -24.03 -36.55 -2.36
CA LEU A 56 -22.64 -36.72 -1.94
C LEU A 56 -21.70 -36.83 -3.15
N TYR A 57 -22.09 -37.59 -4.17
CA TYR A 57 -21.33 -37.75 -5.40
C TYR A 57 -21.17 -36.42 -6.16
N LEU A 58 -22.27 -35.71 -6.38
CA LEU A 58 -22.24 -34.40 -7.07
C LEU A 58 -21.47 -33.35 -6.28
N ASN A 59 -21.60 -33.34 -4.97
CA ASN A 59 -20.83 -32.44 -4.11
C ASN A 59 -19.33 -32.70 -4.21
N HIS A 60 -18.92 -33.98 -4.30
CA HIS A 60 -17.53 -34.35 -4.50
C HIS A 60 -16.99 -33.82 -5.85
N LEU A 61 -17.72 -34.03 -6.96
CA LEU A 61 -17.33 -33.54 -8.27
C LEU A 61 -17.30 -31.99 -8.32
N SER A 62 -18.30 -31.34 -7.73
CA SER A 62 -18.36 -29.87 -7.64
C SER A 62 -17.19 -29.30 -6.82
N SER A 63 -16.81 -29.97 -5.76
CA SER A 63 -15.64 -29.58 -4.96
C SER A 63 -14.33 -29.73 -5.76
N GLN A 64 -14.18 -30.79 -6.55
CA GLN A 64 -12.98 -30.99 -7.37
C GLN A 64 -12.83 -29.90 -8.43
N ILE A 65 -13.89 -29.57 -9.18
CA ILE A 65 -13.82 -28.51 -10.18
C ILE A 65 -13.60 -27.14 -9.52
N HIS A 66 -14.26 -26.88 -8.39
CA HIS A 66 -14.02 -25.66 -7.62
C HIS A 66 -12.54 -25.52 -7.22
N GLN A 67 -11.92 -26.60 -6.73
CA GLN A 67 -10.49 -26.59 -6.41
C GLN A 67 -9.63 -26.34 -7.64
N GLN A 68 -9.96 -26.89 -8.83
CA GLN A 68 -9.21 -26.64 -10.07
C GLN A 68 -9.35 -25.19 -10.57
N ILE A 69 -10.51 -24.54 -10.35
CA ILE A 69 -10.77 -23.15 -10.74
C ILE A 69 -10.03 -22.20 -9.77
N TYR A 70 -10.20 -22.43 -8.47
CA TYR A 70 -9.71 -21.54 -7.42
C TYR A 70 -8.38 -21.98 -6.81
N LYS A 71 -7.76 -23.08 -7.33
CA LYS A 71 -6.42 -23.48 -6.91
C LYS A 71 -5.48 -22.31 -7.19
N ASN A 72 -5.13 -21.58 -6.14
CA ASN A 72 -4.12 -20.54 -6.23
C ASN A 72 -2.89 -21.15 -6.89
N LYS A 73 -2.55 -20.69 -8.10
CA LYS A 73 -1.23 -20.95 -8.65
C LYS A 73 -0.26 -20.57 -7.55
N LYS A 74 0.55 -21.52 -7.05
CA LYS A 74 1.69 -21.16 -6.20
C LYS A 74 2.37 -20.00 -6.87
N GLU A 75 2.40 -18.85 -6.19
CA GLU A 75 3.08 -17.68 -6.72
C GLU A 75 4.52 -18.10 -6.99
N GLU A 76 4.92 -17.99 -8.23
CA GLU A 76 6.29 -18.31 -8.61
C GLU A 76 7.22 -17.40 -7.79
N SER A 77 8.33 -17.94 -7.30
CA SER A 77 9.36 -17.16 -6.57
C SER A 77 9.87 -15.95 -7.39
N SER A 78 9.60 -15.94 -8.70
CA SER A 78 9.85 -14.81 -9.60
C SER A 78 8.90 -13.62 -9.38
N ARG A 79 7.79 -13.76 -8.62
CA ARG A 79 6.82 -12.67 -8.44
C ARG A 79 7.43 -11.44 -7.78
N PHE A 80 8.32 -11.65 -6.80
CA PHE A 80 9.03 -10.53 -6.18
C PHE A 80 9.82 -9.73 -7.23
N ILE A 81 10.57 -10.41 -8.09
CA ILE A 81 11.34 -9.78 -9.16
C ILE A 81 10.40 -9.10 -10.16
N THR A 82 9.33 -9.79 -10.58
CA THR A 82 8.33 -9.26 -11.52
C THR A 82 7.64 -8.01 -10.97
N PHE A 83 7.32 -8.00 -9.67
CA PHE A 83 6.77 -6.82 -9.00
C PHE A 83 7.69 -5.61 -9.16
N TRP A 84 8.98 -5.74 -8.79
CA TRP A 84 9.92 -4.62 -8.82
C TRP A 84 10.32 -4.19 -10.24
N THR A 85 10.40 -5.12 -11.19
CA THR A 85 10.90 -4.85 -12.55
C THR A 85 9.82 -4.47 -13.56
N ARG A 86 8.57 -4.89 -13.34
CA ARG A 86 7.46 -4.67 -14.28
C ARG A 86 6.26 -3.96 -13.65
N GLU A 87 5.72 -4.50 -12.55
CA GLU A 87 4.46 -3.99 -11.98
C GLU A 87 4.65 -2.60 -11.37
N LEU A 88 5.68 -2.42 -10.56
CA LEU A 88 5.97 -1.16 -9.89
C LEU A 88 6.26 -0.01 -10.88
N PRO A 89 7.13 -0.16 -11.90
CA PRO A 89 7.34 0.89 -12.90
C PRO A 89 6.07 1.26 -13.67
N VAL A 90 5.25 0.28 -14.04
CA VAL A 90 3.95 0.52 -14.70
C VAL A 90 3.00 1.28 -13.78
N LEU A 91 2.95 0.91 -12.49
CA LEU A 91 2.15 1.62 -11.50
C LEU A 91 2.58 3.08 -11.36
N PHE A 92 3.89 3.35 -11.23
CA PHE A 92 4.43 4.72 -11.20
C PHE A 92 4.10 5.51 -12.47
N ALA A 93 4.22 4.90 -13.64
CA ALA A 93 3.86 5.54 -14.90
C ALA A 93 2.37 5.92 -14.97
N ARG A 94 1.48 5.08 -14.44
CA ARG A 94 0.03 5.38 -14.33
C ARG A 94 -0.29 6.44 -13.29
N MET A 95 0.52 6.54 -12.24
CA MET A 95 0.33 7.48 -11.13
C MET A 95 1.12 8.79 -11.29
N ARG A 96 1.75 9.03 -12.44
CA ARG A 96 2.63 10.20 -12.66
C ARG A 96 1.96 11.56 -12.34
N LYS A 97 0.68 11.73 -12.66
CA LYS A 97 -0.04 13.01 -12.38
C LYS A 97 -0.30 13.18 -10.87
N PRO A 98 -0.93 12.23 -10.14
CA PRO A 98 -1.06 12.33 -8.69
C PRO A 98 0.27 12.54 -7.97
N LEU A 99 1.32 11.80 -8.36
CA LEU A 99 2.66 11.94 -7.78
C LEU A 99 3.23 13.35 -8.01
N LEU A 100 3.06 13.89 -9.23
CA LEU A 100 3.49 15.25 -9.55
C LEU A 100 2.75 16.28 -8.70
N TYR A 101 1.43 16.16 -8.52
CA TYR A 101 0.67 17.06 -7.66
C TYR A 101 1.12 17.00 -6.20
N SER A 102 1.30 15.80 -5.64
CA SER A 102 1.83 15.61 -4.28
C SER A 102 3.21 16.26 -4.13
N PHE A 103 4.08 16.07 -5.11
CA PHE A 103 5.41 16.69 -5.12
C PHE A 103 5.34 18.21 -5.18
N ILE A 104 4.51 18.78 -6.07
CA ILE A 104 4.34 20.24 -6.19
C ILE A 104 3.77 20.84 -4.91
N ILE A 105 2.77 20.19 -4.28
CA ILE A 105 2.21 20.63 -3.00
C ILE A 105 3.29 20.67 -1.93
N THR A 106 4.08 19.59 -1.82
CA THR A 106 5.19 19.53 -0.86
C THR A 106 6.25 20.60 -1.12
N LEU A 107 6.59 20.85 -2.39
CA LEU A 107 7.57 21.89 -2.78
C LEU A 107 7.06 23.30 -2.46
N ILE A 108 5.79 23.58 -2.73
CA ILE A 108 5.18 24.89 -2.38
C ILE A 108 5.18 25.06 -0.86
N ALA A 109 4.78 24.03 -0.11
CA ALA A 109 4.79 24.07 1.34
C ALA A 109 6.20 24.27 1.92
N PHE A 110 7.19 23.60 1.34
CA PHE A 110 8.61 23.78 1.67
C PHE A 110 9.07 25.23 1.44
N ALA A 111 8.74 25.83 0.30
CA ALA A 111 9.06 27.22 0.01
C ALA A 111 8.37 28.20 0.98
N ILE A 112 7.11 27.93 1.36
CA ILE A 112 6.40 28.71 2.39
C ILE A 112 7.14 28.62 3.72
N GLY A 113 7.56 27.40 4.13
CA GLY A 113 8.34 27.22 5.36
C GLY A 113 9.64 28.05 5.37
N ILE A 114 10.38 28.08 4.26
CA ILE A 114 11.59 28.88 4.11
C ILE A 114 11.26 30.38 4.22
N ILE A 115 10.35 30.88 3.39
CA ILE A 115 10.04 32.32 3.32
C ILE A 115 9.50 32.84 4.65
N SER A 116 8.60 32.09 5.29
CA SER A 116 8.02 32.48 6.57
C SER A 116 9.07 32.50 7.68
N THR A 117 9.99 31.53 7.73
CA THR A 117 11.08 31.50 8.74
C THR A 117 12.12 32.60 8.50
N LEU A 118 12.40 32.98 7.24
CA LEU A 118 13.26 34.12 6.94
C LEU A 118 12.62 35.45 7.32
N GLY A 119 11.31 35.56 7.16
CA GLY A 119 10.57 36.80 7.48
C GLY A 119 10.26 36.99 8.97
N ASP A 120 10.06 35.88 9.71
CA ASP A 120 9.71 35.92 11.13
C ASP A 120 10.41 34.79 11.91
N HIS A 121 11.30 35.18 12.81
CA HIS A 121 12.02 34.24 13.69
C HIS A 121 11.11 33.48 14.68
N THR A 122 9.89 33.96 14.90
CA THR A 122 8.94 33.26 15.79
C THR A 122 8.26 32.11 15.04
N PHE A 123 8.20 32.16 13.71
CA PHE A 123 7.56 31.14 12.89
C PHE A 123 8.17 29.75 13.07
N VAL A 124 9.51 29.66 13.11
CA VAL A 124 10.19 28.38 13.31
C VAL A 124 9.85 27.74 14.68
N ARG A 125 9.63 28.57 15.69
CA ARG A 125 9.20 28.11 17.02
C ARG A 125 7.77 27.60 17.02
N LEU A 126 6.89 28.25 16.25
CA LEU A 126 5.52 27.78 16.08
C LEU A 126 5.46 26.39 15.39
N ILE A 127 6.35 26.17 14.42
CA ILE A 127 6.35 24.91 13.63
C ILE A 127 7.09 23.78 14.34
N LEU A 128 8.30 24.03 14.87
CA LEU A 128 9.14 23.00 15.49
C LEU A 128 8.95 22.89 17.01
N GLY A 129 8.34 23.88 17.62
CA GLY A 129 8.17 24.00 19.05
C GLY A 129 9.37 24.65 19.75
N ASP A 130 9.08 25.41 20.81
CA ASP A 130 10.10 26.14 21.58
C ASP A 130 11.17 25.22 22.17
N GLY A 131 10.77 24.05 22.68
CA GLY A 131 11.70 23.09 23.27
C GLY A 131 12.76 22.62 22.28
N TYR A 132 12.32 22.24 21.08
CA TYR A 132 13.23 21.79 20.02
C TYR A 132 14.16 22.91 19.55
N VAL A 133 13.64 24.09 19.30
CA VAL A 133 14.43 25.24 18.85
C VAL A 133 15.46 25.66 19.89
N ASN A 134 15.08 25.74 21.17
CA ASN A 134 16.00 26.10 22.26
C ASN A 134 17.12 25.07 22.39
N MET A 135 16.80 23.78 22.39
CA MET A 135 17.78 22.71 22.46
C MET A 135 18.74 22.76 21.25
N THR A 136 18.23 23.00 20.05
CA THR A 136 19.06 23.12 18.85
C THR A 136 19.99 24.31 18.93
N LEU A 137 19.51 25.47 19.37
CA LEU A 137 20.33 26.68 19.53
C LEU A 137 21.42 26.50 20.61
N GLU A 138 21.14 25.78 21.69
CA GLU A 138 22.09 25.44 22.71
C GLU A 138 23.20 24.49 22.20
N ASN A 139 22.81 23.49 21.42
CA ASN A 139 23.75 22.57 20.78
C ASN A 139 24.65 23.29 19.77
N ILE A 140 24.09 24.22 18.98
CA ILE A 140 24.88 25.07 18.07
C ILE A 140 25.92 25.87 18.85
N LYS A 141 25.56 26.49 19.98
CA LYS A 141 26.50 27.22 20.86
C LYS A 141 27.60 26.33 21.42
N LYS A 142 27.31 25.07 21.70
CA LYS A 142 28.28 24.07 22.21
C LYS A 142 29.19 23.50 21.11
N GLY A 143 28.95 23.85 19.83
CA GLY A 143 29.72 23.32 18.69
C GLY A 143 29.26 21.95 18.20
N ASP A 144 28.14 21.44 18.72
CA ASP A 144 27.51 20.18 18.28
C ASP A 144 26.07 20.44 17.77
N PRO A 145 25.92 21.03 16.58
CA PRO A 145 24.63 21.43 16.06
C PRO A 145 23.68 20.25 15.84
N MET A 146 24.20 19.04 15.69
CA MET A 146 23.44 17.80 15.49
C MET A 146 23.33 16.95 16.76
N GLY A 147 23.66 17.52 17.93
CA GLY A 147 23.62 16.85 19.23
C GLY A 147 22.27 16.19 19.58
N VAL A 148 21.19 16.63 18.98
CA VAL A 148 19.89 15.95 19.08
C VAL A 148 19.95 14.52 18.55
N TYR A 149 20.72 14.30 17.50
CA TYR A 149 20.88 12.97 16.87
C TYR A 149 21.97 12.13 17.55
N SER A 150 22.98 12.77 18.16
CA SER A 150 24.08 12.08 18.86
C SER A 150 23.76 11.74 20.31
N SER A 151 22.71 12.32 20.90
CA SER A 151 22.32 12.08 22.30
C SER A 151 21.61 10.75 22.53
N PHE A 152 21.16 10.07 21.48
CA PHE A 152 20.52 8.77 21.56
C PHE A 152 21.42 7.68 20.96
N ASP A 153 21.23 6.43 21.44
CA ASP A 153 21.84 5.28 20.79
C ASP A 153 21.43 5.22 19.30
N PRO A 154 22.40 5.05 18.36
CA PRO A 154 22.12 5.08 16.92
C PRO A 154 21.04 4.10 16.46
N VAL A 155 20.97 2.92 17.08
CA VAL A 155 19.97 1.90 16.76
C VAL A 155 18.57 2.35 17.19
N THR A 156 18.45 2.88 18.39
CA THR A 156 17.20 3.43 18.94
C THR A 156 16.71 4.60 18.08
N MET A 157 17.61 5.52 17.69
CA MET A 157 17.28 6.64 16.82
C MET A 157 16.81 6.17 15.44
N PHE A 158 17.50 5.20 14.83
CA PHE A 158 17.12 4.63 13.55
C PHE A 158 15.68 4.07 13.59
N PHE A 159 15.36 3.27 14.60
CA PHE A 159 14.01 2.72 14.74
C PHE A 159 12.96 3.81 15.01
N ALA A 160 13.26 4.79 15.87
CA ALA A 160 12.34 5.89 16.17
C ALA A 160 12.00 6.69 14.91
N ILE A 161 12.99 7.07 14.10
CA ILE A 161 12.81 7.77 12.83
C ILE A 161 12.03 6.89 11.84
N THR A 162 12.42 5.62 11.68
CA THR A 162 11.77 4.69 10.76
C THR A 162 10.28 4.50 11.10
N PHE A 163 9.94 4.25 12.36
CA PHE A 163 8.55 4.10 12.79
C PHE A 163 7.75 5.38 12.63
N ASN A 164 8.33 6.54 12.94
CA ASN A 164 7.68 7.82 12.70
C ASN A 164 7.33 8.00 11.23
N ASN A 165 8.27 7.70 10.33
CA ASN A 165 8.10 7.89 8.89
C ASN A 165 7.08 6.92 8.29
N ILE A 166 7.09 5.64 8.71
CA ILE A 166 6.06 4.66 8.36
C ILE A 166 4.69 5.16 8.82
N ARG A 167 4.57 5.65 10.05
CA ARG A 167 3.33 6.19 10.60
C ARG A 167 2.81 7.37 9.79
N VAL A 168 3.67 8.35 9.47
CA VAL A 168 3.30 9.54 8.69
C VAL A 168 2.88 9.16 7.26
N ALA A 169 3.63 8.28 6.58
CA ALA A 169 3.30 7.79 5.26
C ALA A 169 1.96 7.04 5.26
N PHE A 170 1.72 6.17 6.26
CA PHE A 170 0.45 5.46 6.41
C PHE A 170 -0.71 6.41 6.68
N MET A 171 -0.53 7.43 7.54
CA MET A 171 -1.55 8.44 7.79
C MET A 171 -1.85 9.26 6.53
N ALA A 172 -0.84 9.64 5.74
CA ALA A 172 -1.04 10.34 4.48
C ALA A 172 -1.86 9.51 3.49
N PHE A 173 -1.56 8.21 3.38
CA PHE A 173 -2.33 7.29 2.55
C PHE A 173 -3.77 7.11 3.06
N ALA A 174 -3.94 6.81 4.35
CA ALA A 174 -5.25 6.59 4.97
C ALA A 174 -6.14 7.83 4.89
N ALA A 175 -5.57 9.01 5.15
CA ALA A 175 -6.27 10.28 5.03
C ALA A 175 -6.74 10.55 3.58
N GLY A 176 -5.95 10.16 2.58
CA GLY A 176 -6.33 10.25 1.17
C GLY A 176 -7.48 9.31 0.79
N VAL A 177 -7.50 8.12 1.37
CA VAL A 177 -8.59 7.15 1.15
C VAL A 177 -9.92 7.65 1.70
N VAL A 178 -9.90 8.37 2.84
CA VAL A 178 -11.11 8.88 3.50
C VAL A 178 -11.50 10.26 2.95
N PHE A 179 -10.54 11.18 2.92
CA PHE A 179 -10.72 12.57 2.46
C PHE A 179 -9.46 13.05 1.77
N SER A 180 -9.50 13.34 0.46
CA SER A 180 -8.35 13.87 -0.31
C SER A 180 -7.68 15.08 0.35
N PHE A 181 -8.45 15.91 1.04
CA PHE A 181 -7.93 17.07 1.79
C PHE A 181 -6.96 16.68 2.92
N GLY A 182 -7.18 15.53 3.58
CA GLY A 182 -6.30 15.05 4.66
C GLY A 182 -4.87 14.76 4.19
N THR A 183 -4.74 14.20 3.00
CA THR A 183 -3.41 13.99 2.38
C THR A 183 -2.70 15.31 2.10
N VAL A 184 -3.41 16.28 1.51
CA VAL A 184 -2.86 17.62 1.22
C VAL A 184 -2.36 18.29 2.50
N TYR A 185 -3.12 18.19 3.58
CA TYR A 185 -2.74 18.73 4.89
C TYR A 185 -1.44 18.10 5.42
N ILE A 186 -1.31 16.77 5.35
CA ILE A 186 -0.10 16.08 5.83
C ILE A 186 1.12 16.42 4.97
N LEU A 187 0.97 16.47 3.64
CA LEU A 187 2.03 16.90 2.73
C LEU A 187 2.46 18.34 3.01
N PHE A 188 1.50 19.23 3.21
CA PHE A 188 1.74 20.63 3.51
C PHE A 188 2.48 20.80 4.82
N GLN A 189 2.01 20.16 5.90
CA GLN A 189 2.64 20.23 7.22
C GLN A 189 4.08 19.74 7.20
N ASN A 190 4.36 18.61 6.55
CA ASN A 190 5.73 18.07 6.44
C ASN A 190 6.63 18.96 5.57
N GLY A 191 6.09 19.51 4.48
CA GLY A 191 6.83 20.45 3.64
C GLY A 191 7.24 21.72 4.39
N VAL A 192 6.28 22.35 5.09
CA VAL A 192 6.54 23.57 5.91
C VAL A 192 7.55 23.27 7.01
N MET A 193 7.41 22.15 7.71
CA MET A 193 8.30 21.73 8.77
C MET A 193 9.74 21.57 8.27
N LEU A 194 9.94 20.91 7.13
CA LEU A 194 11.26 20.75 6.52
C LEU A 194 11.87 22.09 6.11
N GLY A 195 11.07 22.98 5.50
CA GLY A 195 11.49 24.31 5.10
C GLY A 195 11.94 25.15 6.30
N ALA A 196 11.15 25.17 7.36
CA ALA A 196 11.47 25.87 8.60
C ALA A 196 12.73 25.30 9.27
N PHE A 197 12.88 23.98 9.31
CA PHE A 197 14.04 23.30 9.86
C PHE A 197 15.33 23.68 9.13
N LEU A 198 15.39 23.52 7.81
CA LEU A 198 16.61 23.83 7.04
C LEU A 198 16.94 25.32 7.08
N THR A 199 15.94 26.19 7.16
CA THR A 199 16.17 27.65 7.27
C THR A 199 16.76 28.03 8.62
N LEU A 200 16.36 27.37 9.73
CA LEU A 200 16.98 27.57 11.04
C LEU A 200 18.49 27.29 10.98
N PHE A 201 18.90 26.20 10.36
CA PHE A 201 20.33 25.87 10.20
C PHE A 201 21.04 26.79 9.20
N TYR A 202 20.33 27.21 8.13
CA TYR A 202 20.87 28.19 7.18
C TYR A 202 21.24 29.52 7.87
N GLN A 203 20.38 30.03 8.75
CA GLN A 203 20.62 31.27 9.51
C GLN A 203 21.85 31.20 10.42
N HIS A 204 22.32 30.00 10.77
CA HIS A 204 23.49 29.74 11.58
C HIS A 204 24.71 29.25 10.76
N ASN A 205 24.69 29.35 9.43
CA ASN A 205 25.74 28.91 8.50
C ASN A 205 26.02 27.37 8.58
N LEU A 206 25.01 26.59 8.93
CA LEU A 206 25.09 25.14 9.12
C LEU A 206 24.25 24.34 8.14
N LEU A 207 23.78 24.99 7.03
CA LEU A 207 22.86 24.36 6.05
C LEU A 207 23.47 23.07 5.50
N LEU A 208 24.73 23.06 5.06
CA LEU A 208 25.32 21.87 4.45
C LEU A 208 25.36 20.69 5.43
N ASN A 209 25.74 20.94 6.67
CA ASN A 209 25.78 19.91 7.69
C ASN A 209 24.41 19.36 8.01
N SER A 210 23.39 20.21 8.10
CA SER A 210 22.01 19.79 8.35
C SER A 210 21.43 19.00 7.18
N VAL A 211 21.68 19.43 5.95
CA VAL A 211 21.24 18.72 4.74
C VAL A 211 21.87 17.32 4.67
N LEU A 212 23.16 17.18 4.89
CA LEU A 212 23.86 15.89 4.85
C LEU A 212 23.31 14.90 5.87
N VAL A 213 23.05 15.35 7.10
CA VAL A 213 22.50 14.49 8.16
C VAL A 213 21.03 14.16 7.90
N VAL A 214 20.21 15.15 7.55
CA VAL A 214 18.78 14.95 7.37
C VAL A 214 18.48 14.18 6.09
N MET A 215 19.17 14.46 4.98
CA MET A 215 18.92 13.78 3.70
C MET A 215 19.34 12.32 3.70
N LEU A 216 20.16 11.86 4.63
CA LEU A 216 20.50 10.44 4.76
C LEU A 216 19.23 9.57 4.98
N HIS A 217 18.30 10.04 5.77
CA HIS A 217 17.00 9.38 6.02
C HIS A 217 15.81 10.15 5.45
N GLY A 218 15.88 11.48 5.43
CA GLY A 218 14.80 12.35 4.97
C GLY A 218 14.46 12.21 3.47
N THR A 219 15.43 11.81 2.63
CA THR A 219 15.17 11.53 1.21
C THR A 219 14.18 10.38 1.06
N LEU A 220 14.35 9.29 1.80
CA LEU A 220 13.44 8.16 1.80
C LEU A 220 12.08 8.54 2.41
N GLU A 221 12.10 9.31 3.49
CA GLU A 221 10.90 9.79 4.18
C GLU A 221 10.03 10.64 3.28
N ILE A 222 10.57 11.71 2.71
CA ILE A 222 9.83 12.64 1.84
C ILE A 222 9.29 11.89 0.61
N SER A 223 10.12 11.03 0.01
CA SER A 223 9.71 10.20 -1.12
C SER A 223 8.54 9.29 -0.75
N ALA A 224 8.59 8.65 0.42
CA ALA A 224 7.52 7.77 0.90
C ALA A 224 6.21 8.56 1.14
N ILE A 225 6.29 9.75 1.75
CA ILE A 225 5.12 10.61 2.01
C ILE A 225 4.50 11.10 0.70
N VAL A 226 5.30 11.53 -0.28
CA VAL A 226 4.85 11.97 -1.60
C VAL A 226 4.18 10.82 -2.36
N ILE A 227 4.77 9.62 -2.32
CA ILE A 227 4.20 8.42 -2.96
C ILE A 227 2.89 8.03 -2.28
N ALA A 228 2.85 8.00 -0.95
CA ALA A 228 1.65 7.69 -0.18
C ALA A 228 0.53 8.69 -0.44
N GLY A 229 0.88 9.98 -0.54
CA GLY A 229 -0.04 11.05 -0.91
C GLY A 229 -0.64 10.85 -2.30
N GLY A 230 0.20 10.59 -3.30
CA GLY A 230 -0.25 10.33 -4.66
C GLY A 230 -1.10 9.04 -4.79
N ALA A 231 -0.85 8.03 -3.94
CA ALA A 231 -1.62 6.80 -3.92
C ALA A 231 -3.00 6.97 -3.25
N GLY A 232 -3.08 7.80 -2.20
CA GLY A 232 -4.34 8.08 -1.47
C GLY A 232 -5.37 8.86 -2.29
N ASP A 233 -4.94 9.74 -3.18
CA ASP A 233 -5.82 10.61 -3.97
C ASP A 233 -6.51 9.90 -5.16
N ARG A 234 -6.30 8.60 -5.34
CA ARG A 234 -6.78 7.84 -6.51
C ARG A 234 -8.31 7.65 -6.58
N LYS A 235 -9.08 8.00 -5.55
CA LYS A 235 -10.57 7.87 -5.57
C LYS A 235 -11.29 8.82 -6.52
N SER A 236 -10.61 9.84 -7.06
CA SER A 236 -11.23 10.83 -7.94
C SER A 236 -11.16 10.48 -9.44
N VAL A 237 -10.68 9.28 -9.82
CA VAL A 237 -10.42 8.92 -11.23
C VAL A 237 -11.05 7.56 -11.61
N VAL A 238 -12.08 7.11 -10.88
CA VAL A 238 -12.93 5.97 -11.31
C VAL A 238 -14.36 6.43 -11.45
#